data_9cf1e8aad5af4c883bee3bd1e8c199b8
#
_entry.id   9cf1e8aad5af4c883bee3bd1e8c199b8
#
_cell.length_a   1.000
_cell.length_b   1.000
_cell.length_c   1.000
_cell.angle_alpha   90.00
_cell.angle_beta   90.00
_cell.angle_gamma   90.00
#
_symmetry.space_group_name_H-M   'P 1'
#
loop_
_entity.id
_entity.type
_entity.pdbx_description
1 polymer ?
#
loop_
_entity_poly.entity_id
_entity_poly.type
_entity_poly.pdbx_seq_one_letter_code
_entity_poly.pdbx_strand_id
1 'polypeptide(L)'
;MNRIFEKKSRNLPEKSIQYLKIHFGIYALVLLSFVIGKSVYDYFKAEINYTFLGLGILVILAIYAIVALVIPPLVIRNYSYEVDQMGVSEVEGVFFKSKKTLPYNTIQDVTINTGPILNKYKLANIQVTGIYSKLIVDYLPIEEAEKLKKKILKERSKYNIEY
;
A
#
# COMPACT_ATOMS: atom_id res chain seq x y z
N MET A 1 -27.42 -3.92 5.08
CA MET A 1 -26.23 -3.30 5.69
C MET A 1 -25.10 -3.01 4.69
N ASN A 2 -25.32 -3.10 3.36
CA ASN A 2 -24.28 -2.93 2.31
C ASN A 2 -24.26 -1.56 1.58
N ARG A 3 -25.16 -0.63 1.87
CA ARG A 3 -25.27 0.64 1.11
C ARG A 3 -24.26 1.73 1.50
N ILE A 4 -23.56 1.61 2.62
CA ILE A 4 -22.63 2.63 3.13
C ILE A 4 -21.30 2.65 2.32
N PHE A 5 -20.99 1.54 1.62
CA PHE A 5 -19.71 1.35 0.94
C PHE A 5 -19.81 1.41 -0.61
N GLU A 6 -20.99 1.72 -1.16
CA GLU A 6 -21.29 1.49 -2.58
C GLU A 6 -21.17 2.75 -3.46
N LYS A 7 -20.69 3.89 -2.95
CA LYS A 7 -20.65 5.13 -3.71
C LYS A 7 -19.26 5.42 -4.27
N LYS A 8 -19.10 5.16 -5.58
CA LYS A 8 -18.03 5.65 -6.49
C LYS A 8 -16.60 5.57 -5.95
N SER A 9 -16.25 4.41 -5.42
CA SER A 9 -14.88 4.09 -5.05
C SER A 9 -14.02 3.91 -6.32
N ARG A 10 -12.88 4.57 -6.37
CA ARG A 10 -11.91 4.39 -7.45
C ARG A 10 -10.99 3.23 -7.10
N ASN A 11 -11.00 2.20 -7.90
CA ASN A 11 -10.07 1.08 -7.75
C ASN A 11 -8.66 1.49 -8.16
N LEU A 12 -7.67 0.93 -7.47
CA LEU A 12 -6.27 1.15 -7.78
C LEU A 12 -5.87 0.56 -9.14
N PRO A 13 -4.92 1.17 -9.86
CA PRO A 13 -4.47 0.69 -11.16
C PRO A 13 -3.71 -0.64 -11.06
N GLU A 14 -3.73 -1.42 -12.15
CA GLU A 14 -3.01 -2.71 -12.23
C GLU A 14 -1.50 -2.60 -11.96
N LYS A 15 -0.90 -1.45 -12.24
CA LYS A 15 0.52 -1.16 -11.94
C LYS A 15 0.85 -1.27 -10.46
N SER A 16 -0.12 -1.03 -9.59
CA SER A 16 0.02 -1.18 -8.14
C SER A 16 0.21 -2.64 -7.74
N ILE A 17 -0.37 -3.60 -8.51
CA ILE A 17 -0.14 -5.03 -8.31
C ILE A 17 1.33 -5.39 -8.57
N GLN A 18 1.90 -4.86 -9.65
CA GLN A 18 3.31 -5.12 -10.00
C GLN A 18 4.25 -4.55 -8.93
N TYR A 19 3.98 -3.34 -8.44
CA TYR A 19 4.73 -2.75 -7.33
C TYR A 19 4.71 -3.64 -6.08
N LEU A 20 3.53 -4.09 -5.64
CA LEU A 20 3.39 -4.94 -4.47
C LEU A 20 4.12 -6.28 -4.63
N LYS A 21 4.05 -6.91 -5.82
CA LYS A 21 4.80 -8.15 -6.10
C LYS A 21 6.31 -7.97 -5.93
N ILE A 22 6.86 -6.87 -6.42
CA ILE A 22 8.30 -6.58 -6.28
C ILE A 22 8.65 -6.29 -4.83
N HIS A 23 7.84 -5.53 -4.13
CA HIS A 23 8.05 -5.21 -2.73
C HIS A 23 8.14 -6.49 -1.88
N PHE A 24 7.20 -7.41 -2.05
CA PHE A 24 7.24 -8.72 -1.39
C PHE A 24 8.40 -9.60 -1.89
N GLY A 25 8.80 -9.48 -3.17
CA GLY A 25 9.98 -10.15 -3.72
C GLY A 25 11.26 -9.77 -3.01
N ILE A 26 11.43 -8.50 -2.66
CA ILE A 26 12.59 -8.02 -1.90
C ILE A 26 12.66 -8.68 -0.51
N TYR A 27 11.52 -8.79 0.19
CA TYR A 27 11.50 -9.50 1.48
C TYR A 27 11.85 -10.98 1.34
N ALA A 28 11.35 -11.64 0.29
CA ALA A 28 11.69 -13.04 0.03
C ALA A 28 13.20 -13.22 -0.24
N LEU A 29 13.84 -12.30 -0.97
CA LEU A 29 15.30 -12.31 -1.20
C LEU A 29 16.09 -12.13 0.10
N VAL A 30 15.64 -11.26 0.99
CA VAL A 30 16.28 -11.08 2.31
C VAL A 30 16.19 -12.36 3.14
N LEU A 31 15.02 -13.02 3.18
CA LEU A 31 14.87 -14.30 3.87
C LEU A 31 15.74 -15.40 3.25
N LEU A 32 15.81 -15.46 1.92
CA LEU A 32 16.65 -16.41 1.20
C LEU A 32 18.13 -16.22 1.51
N SER A 33 18.60 -14.98 1.58
CA SER A 33 19.99 -14.67 1.94
C SER A 33 20.35 -15.17 3.34
N PHE A 34 19.42 -15.16 4.29
CA PHE A 34 19.63 -15.68 5.63
C PHE A 34 19.76 -17.21 5.64
N VAL A 35 18.94 -17.94 4.87
CA VAL A 35 19.03 -19.41 4.74
C VAL A 35 20.35 -19.81 4.08
N ILE A 36 20.76 -19.10 3.03
CA ILE A 36 22.04 -19.34 2.36
C ILE A 36 23.20 -19.05 3.32
N GLY A 37 23.17 -17.93 4.03
CA GLY A 37 24.21 -17.56 5.00
C GLY A 37 24.43 -18.61 6.08
N LYS A 38 23.32 -19.14 6.64
CA LYS A 38 23.39 -20.25 7.60
C LYS A 38 23.99 -21.51 6.97
N SER A 39 23.61 -21.87 5.77
CA SER A 39 24.13 -23.06 5.09
C SER A 39 25.61 -22.92 4.76
N VAL A 40 26.09 -21.73 4.41
CA VAL A 40 27.52 -21.45 4.22
C VAL A 40 28.29 -21.59 5.55
N TYR A 41 27.73 -21.10 6.66
CA TYR A 41 28.31 -21.25 7.98
C TYR A 41 28.43 -22.73 8.39
N ASP A 42 27.37 -23.53 8.16
CA ASP A 42 27.37 -24.97 8.44
C ASP A 42 28.39 -25.74 7.55
N TYR A 43 28.61 -25.27 6.32
CA TYR A 43 29.65 -25.80 5.43
C TYR A 43 31.05 -25.68 6.04
N PHE A 44 31.39 -24.52 6.59
CA PHE A 44 32.70 -24.32 7.24
C PHE A 44 32.88 -25.16 8.51
N LYS A 45 31.81 -25.62 9.13
CA LYS A 45 31.81 -26.52 10.28
C LYS A 45 31.79 -28.00 9.89
N ALA A 46 31.77 -28.33 8.60
CA ALA A 46 31.56 -29.67 8.07
C ALA A 46 30.25 -30.35 8.56
N GLU A 47 29.25 -29.57 8.92
CA GLU A 47 27.94 -30.01 9.42
C GLU A 47 26.79 -29.64 8.45
N ILE A 48 26.98 -29.80 7.16
CA ILE A 48 25.97 -29.39 6.16
C ILE A 48 24.70 -30.23 6.34
N ASN A 49 23.59 -29.52 6.59
CA ASN A 49 22.29 -30.13 6.60
C ASN A 49 21.55 -29.79 5.29
N TYR A 50 21.69 -30.65 4.28
CA TYR A 50 21.03 -30.49 2.97
C TYR A 50 19.51 -30.49 3.07
N THR A 51 18.94 -31.21 4.05
CA THR A 51 17.51 -31.24 4.31
C THR A 51 17.01 -29.88 4.78
N PHE A 52 17.75 -29.24 5.71
CA PHE A 52 17.44 -27.88 6.19
C PHE A 52 17.48 -26.87 5.04
N LEU A 53 18.52 -26.92 4.20
CA LEU A 53 18.68 -26.03 3.06
C LEU A 53 17.53 -26.19 2.06
N GLY A 54 17.23 -27.42 1.63
CA GLY A 54 16.19 -27.70 0.66
C GLY A 54 14.80 -27.32 1.19
N LEU A 55 14.48 -27.68 2.42
CA LEU A 55 13.19 -27.38 3.05
C LEU A 55 13.02 -25.91 3.30
N GLY A 56 14.09 -25.21 3.70
CA GLY A 56 14.08 -23.75 3.90
C GLY A 56 13.79 -22.99 2.60
N ILE A 57 14.44 -23.34 1.50
CA ILE A 57 14.19 -22.74 0.18
C ILE A 57 12.74 -23.03 -0.27
N LEU A 58 12.27 -24.27 -0.13
CA LEU A 58 10.92 -24.64 -0.54
C LEU A 58 9.85 -23.86 0.23
N VAL A 59 10.00 -23.74 1.54
CA VAL A 59 9.08 -22.97 2.39
C VAL A 59 9.07 -21.49 2.00
N ILE A 60 10.23 -20.87 1.76
CA ILE A 60 10.32 -19.46 1.34
C ILE A 60 9.65 -19.26 -0.02
N LEU A 61 9.87 -20.15 -0.98
CA LEU A 61 9.23 -20.08 -2.29
C LEU A 61 7.71 -20.26 -2.20
N ALA A 62 7.23 -21.18 -1.37
CA ALA A 62 5.79 -21.38 -1.15
C ALA A 62 5.13 -20.14 -0.53
N ILE A 63 5.73 -19.58 0.52
CA ILE A 63 5.24 -18.35 1.15
C ILE A 63 5.25 -17.19 0.14
N TYR A 64 6.33 -17.03 -0.61
CA TYR A 64 6.43 -15.99 -1.63
C TYR A 64 5.34 -16.13 -2.71
N ALA A 65 5.12 -17.36 -3.20
CA ALA A 65 4.09 -17.62 -4.20
C ALA A 65 2.68 -17.24 -3.67
N ILE A 66 2.34 -17.62 -2.44
CA ILE A 66 1.06 -17.27 -1.82
C ILE A 66 0.97 -15.73 -1.65
N VAL A 67 1.98 -15.11 -1.09
CA VAL A 67 1.99 -13.67 -0.82
C VAL A 67 1.95 -12.85 -2.11
N ALA A 68 2.72 -13.21 -3.12
CA ALA A 68 2.82 -12.47 -4.38
C ALA A 68 1.61 -12.68 -5.32
N LEU A 69 0.91 -13.81 -5.23
CA LEU A 69 -0.23 -14.11 -6.09
C LEU A 69 -1.56 -13.73 -5.44
N VAL A 70 -1.70 -13.89 -4.13
CA VAL A 70 -2.98 -13.75 -3.42
C VAL A 70 -3.15 -12.35 -2.82
N ILE A 71 -2.13 -11.83 -2.13
CA ILE A 71 -2.27 -10.58 -1.37
C ILE A 71 -2.46 -9.36 -2.28
N PRO A 72 -1.67 -9.09 -3.33
CA PRO A 72 -1.82 -7.89 -4.14
C PRO A 72 -3.21 -7.70 -4.74
N PRO A 73 -3.82 -8.71 -5.40
CA PRO A 73 -5.16 -8.53 -5.95
C PRO A 73 -6.21 -8.36 -4.84
N LEU A 74 -6.05 -9.01 -3.67
CA LEU A 74 -6.98 -8.84 -2.55
C LEU A 74 -6.92 -7.44 -1.96
N VAL A 75 -5.73 -6.90 -1.72
CA VAL A 75 -5.54 -5.54 -1.19
C VAL A 75 -6.15 -4.52 -2.15
N ILE A 76 -5.80 -4.60 -3.44
CA ILE A 76 -6.25 -3.63 -4.44
C ILE A 76 -7.76 -3.67 -4.66
N ARG A 77 -8.38 -4.84 -4.67
CA ARG A 77 -9.84 -4.96 -4.83
C ARG A 77 -10.63 -4.46 -3.62
N ASN A 78 -10.03 -4.49 -2.43
CA ASN A 78 -10.69 -4.08 -1.19
C ASN A 78 -10.27 -2.70 -0.70
N TYR A 79 -9.40 -2.01 -1.44
CA TYR A 79 -8.98 -0.65 -1.15
C TYR A 79 -9.71 0.33 -2.07
N SER A 80 -10.26 1.39 -1.49
CA SER A 80 -10.91 2.44 -2.25
C SER A 80 -10.87 3.77 -1.51
N TYR A 81 -10.86 4.87 -2.26
CA TYR A 81 -10.96 6.21 -1.71
C TYR A 81 -12.11 6.99 -2.35
N GLU A 82 -12.64 7.94 -1.61
CA GLU A 82 -13.74 8.81 -2.05
C GLU A 82 -13.44 10.25 -1.63
N VAL A 83 -13.77 11.18 -2.52
CA VAL A 83 -13.69 12.62 -2.25
C VAL A 83 -15.07 13.19 -2.52
N ASP A 84 -15.80 13.43 -1.44
CA ASP A 84 -17.18 13.94 -1.47
C ASP A 84 -17.25 15.40 -0.97
N GLN A 85 -18.45 15.88 -0.68
CA GLN A 85 -18.69 17.26 -0.20
C GLN A 85 -18.25 17.44 1.26
N MET A 86 -18.13 16.37 2.05
CA MET A 86 -17.83 16.43 3.48
C MET A 86 -16.33 16.30 3.76
N GLY A 87 -15.58 15.65 2.87
CA GLY A 87 -14.15 15.40 3.09
C GLY A 87 -13.57 14.32 2.20
N VAL A 88 -12.43 13.79 2.63
CA VAL A 88 -11.74 12.68 2.01
C VAL A 88 -11.96 11.43 2.85
N SER A 89 -12.43 10.37 2.22
CA SER A 89 -12.65 9.07 2.86
C SER A 89 -11.78 7.99 2.23
N GLU A 90 -11.28 7.11 3.05
CA GLU A 90 -10.55 5.91 2.68
C GLU A 90 -11.29 4.69 3.22
N VAL A 91 -11.42 3.67 2.40
CA VAL A 91 -11.97 2.37 2.81
C VAL A 91 -10.88 1.33 2.57
N GLU A 92 -10.46 0.69 3.62
CA GLU A 92 -9.44 -0.34 3.62
C GLU A 92 -9.92 -1.62 4.34
N GLY A 93 -9.30 -2.74 4.01
CA GLY A 93 -9.48 -4.01 4.72
C GLY A 93 -10.08 -5.11 3.86
N VAL A 94 -9.52 -6.32 4.00
CA VAL A 94 -9.93 -7.54 3.28
C VAL A 94 -11.04 -8.26 4.04
N PHE A 95 -10.84 -8.53 5.32
CA PHE A 95 -11.79 -9.23 6.19
C PHE A 95 -12.66 -8.26 7.00
N PHE A 96 -12.02 -7.22 7.55
CA PHE A 96 -12.70 -6.17 8.30
C PHE A 96 -12.55 -4.86 7.54
N LYS A 97 -13.66 -4.32 7.02
CA LYS A 97 -13.65 -3.04 6.31
C LYS A 97 -13.68 -1.90 7.31
N SER A 98 -12.69 -1.02 7.22
CA SER A 98 -12.60 0.22 7.96
C SER A 98 -12.79 1.39 7.00
N LYS A 99 -13.69 2.32 7.34
CA LYS A 99 -13.84 3.59 6.63
C LYS A 99 -13.33 4.72 7.53
N LYS A 100 -12.26 5.38 7.09
CA LYS A 100 -11.74 6.60 7.73
C LYS A 100 -12.20 7.79 6.89
N THR A 101 -12.72 8.82 7.53
CA THR A 101 -13.13 10.07 6.85
C THR A 101 -12.42 11.24 7.51
N LEU A 102 -11.83 12.09 6.70
CA LEU A 102 -11.15 13.31 7.12
C LEU A 102 -11.92 14.52 6.55
N PRO A 103 -12.66 15.27 7.40
CA PRO A 103 -13.39 16.45 6.97
C PRO A 103 -12.47 17.56 6.48
N TYR A 104 -12.89 18.36 5.49
CA TYR A 104 -12.04 19.41 4.90
C TYR A 104 -11.62 20.47 5.91
N ASN A 105 -12.47 20.84 6.86
CA ASN A 105 -12.17 21.83 7.91
C ASN A 105 -11.07 21.37 8.88
N THR A 106 -10.78 20.06 8.93
CA THR A 106 -9.71 19.51 9.78
C THR A 106 -8.40 19.28 9.04
N ILE A 107 -8.39 19.39 7.70
CA ILE A 107 -7.19 19.15 6.89
C ILE A 107 -6.18 20.28 7.06
N GLN A 108 -4.97 19.93 7.49
CA GLN A 108 -3.85 20.85 7.63
C GLN A 108 -2.95 20.86 6.41
N ASP A 109 -2.60 19.68 5.91
CA ASP A 109 -1.65 19.55 4.80
C ASP A 109 -2.00 18.35 3.89
N VAL A 110 -1.56 18.45 2.63
CA VAL A 110 -1.68 17.38 1.62
C VAL A 110 -0.35 17.20 0.92
N THR A 111 0.33 16.12 1.24
CA THR A 111 1.66 15.79 0.71
C THR A 111 1.59 14.63 -0.28
N ILE A 112 2.37 14.73 -1.36
CA ILE A 112 2.56 13.62 -2.32
C ILE A 112 3.94 13.02 -2.04
N ASN A 113 3.97 11.74 -1.71
CA ASN A 113 5.18 10.99 -1.44
C ASN A 113 5.46 9.98 -2.55
N THR A 114 6.68 10.01 -3.08
CA THR A 114 7.16 9.04 -4.06
C THR A 114 8.45 8.42 -3.56
N GLY A 115 8.57 7.10 -3.66
CA GLY A 115 9.84 6.40 -3.40
C GLY A 115 10.49 5.96 -4.73
N PRO A 116 11.76 5.50 -4.69
CA PRO A 116 12.47 5.08 -5.90
C PRO A 116 11.71 4.03 -6.73
N ILE A 117 11.11 3.05 -6.05
CA ILE A 117 10.34 1.99 -6.71
C ILE A 117 8.99 2.51 -7.20
N LEU A 118 8.28 3.33 -6.40
CA LEU A 118 7.02 3.95 -6.81
C LEU A 118 7.20 4.82 -8.04
N ASN A 119 8.27 5.62 -8.08
CA ASN A 119 8.58 6.51 -9.20
C ASN A 119 8.86 5.71 -10.49
N LYS A 120 9.54 4.56 -10.42
CA LYS A 120 9.75 3.66 -11.56
C LYS A 120 8.43 3.21 -12.20
N TYR A 121 7.37 3.01 -11.38
CA TYR A 121 6.03 2.65 -11.85
C TYR A 121 5.11 3.85 -12.09
N LYS A 122 5.63 5.08 -11.95
CA LYS A 122 4.86 6.34 -12.03
C LYS A 122 3.70 6.34 -11.04
N LEU A 123 3.95 5.82 -9.83
CA LEU A 123 3.00 5.80 -8.72
C LEU A 123 3.45 6.76 -7.62
N ALA A 124 2.47 7.23 -6.83
CA ALA A 124 2.68 8.09 -5.68
C ALA A 124 1.65 7.75 -4.59
N ASN A 125 1.98 8.07 -3.36
CA ASN A 125 1.07 8.05 -2.24
C ASN A 125 0.69 9.48 -1.88
N ILE A 126 -0.61 9.73 -1.61
CA ILE A 126 -1.06 11.01 -1.07
C ILE A 126 -1.30 10.84 0.42
N GLN A 127 -0.64 11.66 1.19
CA GLN A 127 -0.89 11.79 2.63
C GLN A 127 -1.69 13.06 2.88
N VAL A 128 -2.88 12.91 3.44
CA VAL A 128 -3.74 14.00 3.91
C VAL A 128 -3.64 14.04 5.42
N THR A 129 -3.06 15.10 5.95
CA THR A 129 -2.85 15.29 7.38
C THR A 129 -3.93 16.20 7.92
N GLY A 130 -4.67 15.73 8.90
CA GLY A 130 -5.63 16.51 9.66
C GLY A 130 -5.13 16.81 11.07
N ILE A 131 -5.93 17.56 11.86
CA ILE A 131 -5.58 17.98 13.23
C ILE A 131 -5.32 16.77 14.14
N TYR A 132 -6.15 15.73 14.04
CA TYR A 132 -6.12 14.57 14.96
C TYR A 132 -5.77 13.25 14.28
N SER A 133 -5.77 13.21 12.96
CA SER A 133 -5.57 11.97 12.21
C SER A 133 -4.94 12.25 10.85
N LYS A 134 -4.38 11.19 10.27
CA LYS A 134 -3.88 11.20 8.89
C LYS A 134 -4.58 10.11 8.08
N LEU A 135 -4.73 10.38 6.79
CA LEU A 135 -5.25 9.46 5.79
C LEU A 135 -4.20 9.33 4.69
N ILE A 136 -3.94 8.11 4.23
CA ILE A 136 -2.95 7.87 3.19
C ILE A 136 -3.64 7.13 2.06
N VAL A 137 -3.68 7.74 0.88
CA VAL A 137 -4.15 7.08 -0.34
C VAL A 137 -2.93 6.57 -1.08
N ASP A 138 -2.76 5.25 -1.08
CA ASP A 138 -1.58 4.58 -1.62
C ASP A 138 -1.71 4.25 -3.12
N TYR A 139 -0.56 4.13 -3.78
CA TYR A 139 -0.40 3.57 -5.14
C TYR A 139 -1.19 4.24 -6.24
N LEU A 140 -1.40 5.55 -6.17
CA LEU A 140 -2.05 6.34 -7.23
C LEU A 140 -1.06 6.65 -8.37
N PRO A 141 -1.51 6.72 -9.64
CA PRO A 141 -0.74 7.35 -10.69
C PRO A 141 -0.37 8.79 -10.29
N ILE A 142 0.87 9.21 -10.56
CA ILE A 142 1.37 10.55 -10.17
C ILE A 142 0.41 11.66 -10.65
N GLU A 143 -0.07 11.56 -11.89
CA GLU A 143 -1.01 12.54 -12.45
C GLU A 143 -2.36 12.58 -11.71
N GLU A 144 -2.85 11.42 -11.26
CA GLU A 144 -4.08 11.35 -10.45
C GLU A 144 -3.84 11.89 -9.04
N ALA A 145 -2.68 11.62 -8.47
CA ALA A 145 -2.28 12.15 -7.18
C ALA A 145 -2.25 13.69 -7.20
N GLU A 146 -1.69 14.29 -8.23
CA GLU A 146 -1.68 15.75 -8.39
C GLU A 146 -3.09 16.34 -8.57
N LYS A 147 -3.93 15.70 -9.39
CA LYS A 147 -5.32 16.12 -9.59
C LYS A 147 -6.10 16.03 -8.28
N LEU A 148 -5.89 14.95 -7.52
CA LEU A 148 -6.52 14.71 -6.23
C LEU A 148 -6.08 15.75 -5.20
N LYS A 149 -4.78 16.05 -5.10
CA LYS A 149 -4.24 17.11 -4.24
C LYS A 149 -4.87 18.46 -4.56
N LYS A 150 -4.89 18.86 -5.84
CA LYS A 150 -5.49 20.12 -6.27
C LYS A 150 -6.98 20.19 -5.90
N LYS A 151 -7.72 19.08 -6.09
CA LYS A 151 -9.13 19.00 -5.73
C LYS A 151 -9.35 19.16 -4.23
N ILE A 152 -8.58 18.45 -3.40
CA ILE A 152 -8.68 18.52 -1.93
C ILE A 152 -8.38 19.95 -1.44
N LEU A 153 -7.32 20.58 -1.95
CA LEU A 153 -6.95 21.93 -1.56
C LEU A 153 -8.00 22.96 -1.99
N LYS A 154 -8.59 22.78 -3.18
CA LYS A 154 -9.68 23.64 -3.66
C LYS A 154 -10.95 23.51 -2.80
N GLU A 155 -11.33 22.30 -2.42
CA GLU A 155 -12.49 22.10 -1.56
C GLU A 155 -12.22 22.65 -0.14
N ARG A 156 -11.03 22.38 0.41
CA ARG A 156 -10.59 22.95 1.70
C ARG A 156 -10.67 24.47 1.74
N SER A 157 -10.26 25.16 0.66
CA SER A 157 -10.27 26.65 0.62
C SER A 157 -11.66 27.23 0.77
N LYS A 158 -12.71 26.54 0.37
CA LYS A 158 -14.09 26.99 0.55
C LYS A 158 -14.49 27.04 2.03
N TYR A 159 -13.98 26.13 2.85
CA TYR A 159 -14.26 26.09 4.29
C TYR A 159 -13.42 27.09 5.11
N ASN A 160 -12.28 27.56 4.58
CA ASN A 160 -11.44 28.55 5.28
C ASN A 160 -11.90 30.01 5.02
N ILE A 161 -12.89 30.24 4.17
CA ILE A 161 -13.41 31.58 3.84
C ILE A 161 -14.62 31.95 4.71
N GLU A 162 -15.15 31.00 5.48
CA GLU A 162 -16.34 31.22 6.32
C GLU A 162 -16.03 31.63 7.79
N TYR A 163 -14.78 32.06 8.10
CA TYR A 163 -14.41 32.60 9.42
C TYR A 163 -13.75 33.96 9.29
#